data_f0498b4585b831335e45068a60eeadaf
#
_entry.id   f0498b4585b831335e45068a60eeadaf
#
_cell.length_a   1.000
_cell.length_b   1.000
_cell.length_c   1.000
_cell.angle_alpha   90.00
_cell.angle_beta   90.00
_cell.angle_gamma   90.00
#
_symmetry.space_group_name_H-M   'P 1'
#
loop_
_entity.id
_entity.type
_entity.pdbx_description
1 polymer ?
#
loop_
_entity_poly.entity_id
_entity_poly.type
_entity_poly.pdbx_seq_one_letter_code
_entity_poly.pdbx_strand_id
1 'polypeptide(L)'
;SSATFTVSDNNWNHIKLNLKSGPGAYTYYNTQSAELCINVVAGTTYSSGTPNSGWGTDNGLLAAGQTANCNSVGAIVYLTGVQLQPGPVCTPFINETYGETLMKCYRYYVRLYTNTSDFAFGYGYKYAANAAAISVPLPTRMRTTPSAQFSGLRIRGMHMSGSNNSEDVSSLGAMSFSYGNSQSFTANTSSNQGGIGQAVVLTNNTSNNTSYIAFESEM
;
A
#
# COMPACT_ATOMS: atom_id res chain seq x y z
N SER A 1 14.87 18.92 9.39
CA SER A 1 14.88 19.26 10.82
C SER A 1 15.16 18.01 11.64
N SER A 2 16.04 18.08 12.61
CA SER A 2 16.38 16.99 13.51
C SER A 2 16.13 17.37 14.95
N ALA A 3 15.76 16.40 15.77
CA ALA A 3 15.64 16.51 17.19
C ALA A 3 16.22 15.27 17.85
N THR A 4 16.86 15.42 19.00
CA THR A 4 17.43 14.33 19.76
C THR A 4 16.55 14.01 20.96
N PHE A 5 16.51 12.77 21.34
CA PHE A 5 15.87 12.31 22.56
C PHE A 5 16.78 11.31 23.28
N THR A 6 16.59 11.18 24.57
CA THR A 6 17.35 10.25 25.39
C THR A 6 16.43 9.17 25.93
N VAL A 7 16.83 7.92 25.78
CA VAL A 7 16.24 6.77 26.44
C VAL A 7 17.12 6.45 27.63
N SER A 8 16.61 6.59 28.84
CA SER A 8 17.38 6.51 30.07
C SER A 8 17.36 5.14 30.74
N ASP A 9 16.48 4.25 30.33
CA ASP A 9 16.27 2.95 30.92
C ASP A 9 15.75 1.92 29.90
N ASN A 10 15.56 0.68 30.35
CA ASN A 10 15.02 -0.41 29.54
C ASN A 10 13.48 -0.47 29.55
N ASN A 11 12.80 0.58 29.95
CA ASN A 11 11.35 0.67 29.96
C ASN A 11 10.81 1.40 28.73
N TRP A 12 9.49 1.38 28.57
CA TRP A 12 8.82 2.18 27.57
C TRP A 12 8.93 3.67 27.89
N ASN A 13 9.48 4.43 26.96
CA ASN A 13 9.63 5.87 27.07
C ASN A 13 8.70 6.57 26.10
N HIS A 14 7.90 7.51 26.59
CA HIS A 14 7.04 8.36 25.76
C HIS A 14 7.82 9.58 25.30
N ILE A 15 8.20 9.59 24.02
CA ILE A 15 9.00 10.67 23.42
C ILE A 15 8.07 11.65 22.70
N LYS A 16 8.20 12.92 23.00
CA LYS A 16 7.50 14.03 22.32
C LYS A 16 8.53 14.95 21.69
N LEU A 17 8.43 15.15 20.39
CA LEU A 17 9.35 15.98 19.63
C LEU A 17 8.59 17.02 18.83
N ASN A 18 9.04 18.28 18.91
CA ASN A 18 8.57 19.34 18.04
C ASN A 18 9.57 19.55 16.91
N LEU A 19 9.18 19.20 15.72
CA LEU A 19 9.96 19.45 14.50
C LEU A 19 9.55 20.83 13.95
N LYS A 20 10.51 21.62 13.47
CA LYS A 20 10.20 22.90 12.84
C LYS A 20 9.41 22.67 11.55
N SER A 21 8.48 23.58 11.25
CA SER A 21 7.79 23.60 9.97
C SER A 21 8.77 23.80 8.81
N GLY A 22 8.47 23.18 7.68
CA GLY A 22 9.28 23.35 6.47
C GLY A 22 9.20 24.77 5.88
N PRO A 23 10.16 25.12 5.03
CA PRO A 23 10.37 26.49 4.57
C PRO A 23 9.44 26.96 3.45
N GLY A 24 8.32 26.31 3.17
CA GLY A 24 7.45 26.78 2.08
C GLY A 24 6.34 25.82 1.68
N ALA A 25 5.68 26.13 0.59
CA ALA A 25 4.64 25.31 0.03
C ALA A 25 5.25 23.99 -0.50
N TYR A 26 4.78 22.89 0.04
CA TYR A 26 5.08 21.59 -0.52
C TYR A 26 4.25 21.39 -1.78
N THR A 27 4.91 21.02 -2.84
CA THR A 27 4.19 20.61 -4.05
C THR A 27 3.71 19.18 -3.84
N TYR A 28 2.41 19.00 -3.75
CA TYR A 28 1.77 17.69 -3.58
C TYR A 28 1.79 16.94 -4.91
N TYR A 29 2.93 16.36 -5.24
CA TYR A 29 3.02 15.39 -6.33
C TYR A 29 2.86 13.97 -5.76
N ASN A 30 2.62 13.01 -6.63
CA ASN A 30 2.64 11.58 -6.29
C ASN A 30 4.09 11.07 -6.03
N THR A 31 4.85 11.83 -5.28
CA THR A 31 6.24 11.52 -4.88
C THR A 31 6.39 11.70 -3.39
N GLN A 32 7.42 11.12 -2.82
CA GLN A 32 7.75 11.27 -1.41
C GLN A 32 7.91 12.76 -1.06
N SER A 33 7.00 13.27 -0.21
CA SER A 33 7.00 14.67 0.22
C SER A 33 7.72 14.89 1.54
N ALA A 34 7.79 13.88 2.39
CA ALA A 34 8.50 13.91 3.67
C ALA A 34 8.94 12.51 4.07
N GLU A 35 10.06 12.42 4.76
CA GLU A 35 10.58 11.20 5.35
C GLU A 35 10.88 11.45 6.83
N LEU A 36 10.43 10.53 7.68
CA LEU A 36 10.77 10.51 9.09
C LEU A 36 11.79 9.40 9.35
N CYS A 37 13.03 9.79 9.63
CA CYS A 37 14.10 8.86 9.97
C CYS A 37 14.33 8.84 11.48
N ILE A 38 14.31 7.65 12.07
CA ILE A 38 14.63 7.42 13.48
C ILE A 38 15.97 6.69 13.54
N ASN A 39 17.01 7.44 13.91
CA ASN A 39 18.37 6.91 13.98
C ASN A 39 18.64 6.39 15.38
N VAL A 40 18.82 5.08 15.51
CA VAL A 40 19.15 4.42 16.79
C VAL A 40 20.64 4.16 16.95
N VAL A 41 21.38 4.11 15.84
CA VAL A 41 22.85 4.01 15.79
C VAL A 41 23.36 4.79 14.60
N ALA A 42 24.43 5.52 14.78
CA ALA A 42 25.16 6.15 13.67
C ALA A 42 26.67 6.04 13.92
N GLY A 43 27.43 5.74 12.85
CA GLY A 43 28.89 5.78 12.86
C GLY A 43 29.43 7.21 12.93
N THR A 44 30.71 7.38 13.19
CA THR A 44 31.36 8.69 13.39
C THR A 44 31.16 9.65 12.20
N THR A 45 31.04 9.14 10.99
CA THR A 45 30.76 9.94 9.79
C THR A 45 29.40 10.64 9.87
N TYR A 46 28.40 10.01 10.50
CA TYR A 46 27.04 10.50 10.59
C TYR A 46 26.65 11.07 11.97
N SER A 47 27.49 10.87 12.96
CA SER A 47 27.29 11.40 14.34
C SER A 47 28.11 12.66 14.62
N SER A 48 28.98 13.08 13.71
CA SER A 48 29.78 14.31 13.81
C SER A 48 29.00 15.47 13.19
N GLY A 49 28.88 16.56 13.92
CA GLY A 49 28.22 17.77 13.43
C GLY A 49 27.20 18.34 14.41
N THR A 50 26.52 19.36 14.00
CA THR A 50 25.45 19.99 14.79
C THR A 50 24.09 19.52 14.29
N PRO A 51 23.15 19.21 15.19
CA PRO A 51 21.78 18.85 14.78
C PRO A 51 21.20 19.94 13.86
N ASN A 52 20.65 19.53 12.74
CA ASN A 52 20.06 20.47 11.79
C ASN A 52 18.74 21.01 12.35
N SER A 53 18.71 22.27 12.73
CA SER A 53 17.52 22.93 13.28
C SER A 53 16.53 23.38 12.21
N GLY A 54 16.83 23.20 10.92
CA GLY A 54 16.00 23.57 9.78
C GLY A 54 15.74 22.41 8.84
N TRP A 55 14.84 22.58 7.88
CA TRP A 55 14.70 21.70 6.75
C TRP A 55 15.81 22.00 5.74
N GLY A 56 16.44 20.97 5.21
CA GLY A 56 17.51 21.08 4.23
C GLY A 56 17.46 19.92 3.26
N THR A 57 18.21 20.04 2.19
CA THR A 57 18.42 19.00 1.18
C THR A 57 19.49 18.00 1.59
N ASP A 58 20.11 18.22 2.74
CA ASP A 58 21.10 17.28 3.25
C ASP A 58 20.43 15.95 3.59
N ASN A 59 20.91 14.90 2.98
CA ASN A 59 20.70 13.52 3.40
C ASN A 59 21.31 13.23 4.78
N GLY A 60 21.43 14.29 5.57
CA GLY A 60 22.07 14.31 6.87
C GLY A 60 21.30 13.52 7.89
N LEU A 61 21.53 12.23 7.89
CA LEU A 61 21.28 11.33 9.01
C LEU A 61 22.13 11.73 10.22
N LEU A 62 22.34 13.04 10.41
CA LEU A 62 23.26 13.58 11.42
C LEU A 62 22.59 13.53 12.77
N ALA A 63 23.01 12.58 13.56
CA ALA A 63 22.69 12.47 14.96
C ALA A 63 23.89 12.94 15.80
N ALA A 64 24.18 14.24 15.71
CA ALA A 64 25.25 14.83 16.52
C ALA A 64 25.02 14.55 18.01
N GLY A 65 26.02 14.02 18.69
CA GLY A 65 25.93 13.65 20.10
C GLY A 65 25.18 12.35 20.37
N GLN A 66 24.85 11.57 19.34
CA GLN A 66 24.23 10.26 19.52
C GLN A 66 25.18 9.31 20.25
N THR A 67 24.71 8.72 21.34
CA THR A 67 25.38 7.61 21.99
C THR A 67 24.94 6.32 21.32
N ALA A 68 25.86 5.51 20.88
CA ALA A 68 25.57 4.25 20.18
C ALA A 68 25.00 3.20 21.16
N ASN A 69 23.71 3.25 21.39
CA ASN A 69 23.04 2.34 22.35
C ASN A 69 22.81 0.92 21.79
N CYS A 70 22.96 0.72 20.49
CA CYS A 70 22.75 -0.57 19.83
C CYS A 70 24.06 -1.23 19.35
N ASN A 71 25.19 -0.91 19.97
CA ASN A 71 26.50 -1.49 19.64
C ASN A 71 26.71 -2.92 20.15
N SER A 72 25.85 -3.42 21.01
CA SER A 72 25.97 -4.76 21.56
C SER A 72 25.21 -5.76 20.69
N VAL A 73 25.82 -6.91 20.44
CA VAL A 73 25.14 -8.03 19.77
C VAL A 73 23.91 -8.43 20.59
N GLY A 74 22.75 -8.44 19.94
CA GLY A 74 21.48 -8.76 20.61
C GLY A 74 20.72 -7.55 21.16
N ALA A 75 21.22 -6.31 21.00
CA ALA A 75 20.45 -5.13 21.36
C ALA A 75 19.20 -5.01 20.47
N ILE A 76 18.06 -4.78 21.06
CA ILE A 76 16.77 -4.67 20.38
C ILE A 76 16.12 -3.34 20.73
N VAL A 77 15.60 -2.66 19.74
CA VAL A 77 14.78 -1.45 19.91
C VAL A 77 13.36 -1.76 19.49
N TYR A 78 12.43 -1.49 20.38
CA TYR A 78 11.00 -1.58 20.09
C TYR A 78 10.45 -0.19 19.89
N LEU A 79 9.70 0.01 18.81
CA LEU A 79 9.02 1.27 18.48
C LEU A 79 7.54 0.99 18.33
N THR A 80 6.71 1.79 18.97
CA THR A 80 5.25 1.71 18.85
C THR A 80 4.62 3.08 19.07
N GLY A 81 3.36 3.24 18.65
CA GLY A 81 2.59 4.44 18.90
C GLY A 81 3.18 5.71 18.25
N VAL A 82 3.67 5.60 17.02
CA VAL A 82 4.20 6.78 16.29
C VAL A 82 3.03 7.61 15.77
N GLN A 83 2.99 8.87 16.15
CA GLN A 83 2.01 9.84 15.67
C GLN A 83 2.74 11.09 15.18
N LEU A 84 2.49 11.49 13.94
CA LEU A 84 2.95 12.73 13.36
C LEU A 84 1.73 13.63 13.08
N GLN A 85 1.73 14.84 13.60
CA GLN A 85 0.61 15.78 13.44
C GLN A 85 1.12 17.20 13.24
N PRO A 86 0.40 18.02 12.48
CA PRO A 86 0.68 19.45 12.42
C PRO A 86 0.26 20.13 13.71
N GLY A 87 1.03 21.13 14.14
CA GLY A 87 0.70 21.94 15.30
C GLY A 87 1.87 22.14 16.25
N PRO A 88 1.76 23.10 17.18
CA PRO A 88 2.85 23.44 18.09
C PRO A 88 2.93 22.53 19.32
N VAL A 89 1.92 21.68 19.55
CA VAL A 89 1.81 20.85 20.76
C VAL A 89 1.52 19.41 20.39
N CYS A 90 2.26 18.47 20.97
CA CYS A 90 1.97 17.06 20.85
C CYS A 90 0.72 16.70 21.64
N THR A 91 -0.32 16.25 20.97
CA THR A 91 -1.53 15.74 21.62
C THR A 91 -1.30 14.31 22.17
N PRO A 92 -2.16 13.82 23.06
CA PRO A 92 -2.16 12.40 23.42
C PRO A 92 -2.28 11.53 22.19
N PHE A 93 -1.66 10.36 22.24
CA PHE A 93 -1.77 9.38 21.15
C PHE A 93 -3.24 8.97 20.94
N ILE A 94 -3.68 9.03 19.69
CA ILE A 94 -5.04 8.66 19.31
C ILE A 94 -5.05 7.17 18.98
N ASN A 95 -5.67 6.38 19.84
CA ASN A 95 -5.92 4.97 19.57
C ASN A 95 -7.12 4.83 18.63
N GLU A 96 -6.85 4.48 17.39
CA GLU A 96 -7.90 4.12 16.44
C GLU A 96 -8.26 2.64 16.59
N THR A 97 -9.50 2.30 16.32
CA THR A 97 -9.90 0.90 16.24
C THR A 97 -9.24 0.23 15.02
N TYR A 98 -9.03 -1.08 15.12
CA TYR A 98 -8.49 -1.85 13.99
C TYR A 98 -9.29 -1.64 12.70
N GLY A 99 -10.62 -1.59 12.80
CA GLY A 99 -11.49 -1.37 11.63
C GLY A 99 -11.28 -0.01 10.97
N GLU A 100 -11.14 1.06 11.76
CA GLU A 100 -10.87 2.40 11.24
C GLU A 100 -9.51 2.47 10.54
N THR A 101 -8.47 1.92 11.16
CA THR A 101 -7.13 1.86 10.57
C THR A 101 -7.14 1.04 9.28
N LEU A 102 -7.81 -0.12 9.28
CA LEU A 102 -7.90 -0.99 8.12
C LEU A 102 -8.60 -0.28 6.94
N MET A 103 -9.71 0.42 7.20
CA MET A 103 -10.41 1.19 6.16
C MET A 103 -9.56 2.31 5.59
N LYS A 104 -8.72 2.96 6.39
CA LYS A 104 -7.73 3.94 5.91
C LYS A 104 -6.67 3.28 5.01
N CYS A 105 -6.17 2.11 5.39
CA CYS A 105 -5.22 1.35 4.59
C CYS A 105 -5.82 0.92 3.24
N TYR A 106 -7.07 0.53 3.20
CA TYR A 106 -7.75 0.14 1.96
C TYR A 106 -7.86 1.26 0.92
N ARG A 107 -7.71 2.50 1.30
CA ARG A 107 -7.63 3.61 0.34
C ARG A 107 -6.34 3.61 -0.49
N TYR A 108 -5.31 2.92 -0.04
CA TYR A 108 -4.00 2.86 -0.67
C TYR A 108 -3.70 1.49 -1.26
N TYR A 109 -4.07 0.44 -0.57
CA TYR A 109 -3.77 -0.93 -0.97
C TYR A 109 -4.89 -1.88 -0.61
N VAL A 110 -5.35 -2.64 -1.60
CA VAL A 110 -6.31 -3.74 -1.42
C VAL A 110 -5.79 -4.97 -2.13
N ARG A 111 -5.69 -6.08 -1.42
CA ARG A 111 -5.39 -7.37 -2.02
C ARG A 111 -6.51 -8.36 -1.73
N LEU A 112 -7.16 -8.78 -2.79
CA LEU A 112 -8.12 -9.88 -2.77
C LEU A 112 -7.36 -11.15 -3.16
N TYR A 113 -7.40 -12.14 -2.31
CA TYR A 113 -6.70 -13.40 -2.55
C TYR A 113 -7.56 -14.59 -2.13
N THR A 114 -7.26 -15.73 -2.70
CA THR A 114 -7.89 -16.99 -2.31
C THR A 114 -6.89 -18.14 -2.39
N ASN A 115 -7.09 -19.10 -1.52
CA ASN A 115 -6.44 -20.41 -1.55
C ASN A 115 -7.43 -21.56 -1.83
N THR A 116 -8.67 -21.22 -2.20
CA THR A 116 -9.72 -22.17 -2.54
C THR A 116 -10.08 -22.08 -4.01
N SER A 117 -10.63 -23.14 -4.58
CA SER A 117 -11.14 -23.16 -5.95
C SER A 117 -12.42 -22.33 -6.08
N ASP A 118 -12.66 -21.86 -7.29
CA ASP A 118 -13.92 -21.19 -7.70
C ASP A 118 -14.29 -19.91 -6.92
N PHE A 119 -13.30 -19.17 -6.43
CA PHE A 119 -13.55 -17.89 -5.79
C PHE A 119 -13.78 -16.79 -6.84
N ALA A 120 -14.89 -16.05 -6.72
CA ALA A 120 -15.23 -14.93 -7.58
C ALA A 120 -14.63 -13.62 -7.06
N PHE A 121 -13.72 -13.02 -7.80
CA PHE A 121 -13.14 -11.72 -7.49
C PHE A 121 -13.99 -10.56 -8.02
N GLY A 122 -14.66 -10.76 -9.16
CA GLY A 122 -15.45 -9.72 -9.82
C GLY A 122 -16.30 -10.27 -10.96
N TYR A 123 -17.12 -9.41 -11.52
CA TYR A 123 -18.07 -9.77 -12.56
C TYR A 123 -17.97 -8.80 -13.74
N GLY A 124 -18.38 -9.26 -14.91
CA GLY A 124 -18.34 -8.43 -16.09
C GLY A 124 -18.97 -9.08 -17.31
N TYR A 125 -18.56 -8.62 -18.46
CA TYR A 125 -19.00 -9.15 -19.75
C TYR A 125 -17.87 -9.14 -20.77
N LYS A 126 -17.94 -10.04 -21.70
CA LYS A 126 -17.01 -10.12 -22.82
C LYS A 126 -17.43 -9.14 -23.91
N TYR A 127 -16.59 -8.15 -24.20
CA TYR A 127 -16.90 -7.15 -25.24
C TYR A 127 -16.08 -7.34 -26.52
N ALA A 128 -15.03 -8.17 -26.46
CA ALA A 128 -14.22 -8.54 -27.61
C ALA A 128 -13.80 -10.01 -27.52
N ALA A 129 -13.26 -10.55 -28.59
CA ALA A 129 -12.83 -11.95 -28.65
C ALA A 129 -11.89 -12.34 -27.51
N ASN A 130 -10.91 -11.52 -27.22
CA ASN A 130 -9.86 -11.78 -26.23
C ASN A 130 -9.90 -10.78 -25.07
N ALA A 131 -11.03 -10.14 -24.79
CA ALA A 131 -11.12 -9.12 -23.74
C ALA A 131 -12.50 -9.09 -23.07
N ALA A 132 -12.48 -8.91 -21.78
CA ALA A 132 -13.68 -8.71 -20.98
C ALA A 132 -13.55 -7.45 -20.11
N ALA A 133 -14.63 -6.70 -20.00
CA ALA A 133 -14.76 -5.63 -19.02
C ALA A 133 -15.17 -6.24 -17.69
N ILE A 134 -14.35 -6.07 -16.67
CA ILE A 134 -14.56 -6.64 -15.34
C ILE A 134 -14.68 -5.53 -14.31
N SER A 135 -15.62 -5.66 -13.39
CA SER A 135 -15.76 -4.81 -12.20
C SER A 135 -15.50 -5.62 -10.95
N VAL A 136 -14.60 -5.12 -10.11
CA VAL A 136 -14.24 -5.71 -8.81
C VAL A 136 -14.69 -4.77 -7.70
N PRO A 137 -15.57 -5.22 -6.78
CA PRO A 137 -15.96 -4.41 -5.63
C PRO A 137 -14.80 -4.28 -4.63
N LEU A 138 -14.63 -3.09 -4.07
CA LEU A 138 -13.62 -2.80 -3.06
C LEU A 138 -14.28 -2.37 -1.75
N PRO A 139 -13.62 -2.56 -0.61
CA PRO A 139 -14.14 -2.16 0.69
C PRO A 139 -14.37 -0.65 0.82
N THR A 140 -13.55 0.15 0.13
CA THR A 140 -13.66 1.61 0.11
C THR A 140 -13.11 2.18 -1.21
N ARG A 141 -13.42 3.45 -1.47
CA ARG A 141 -12.85 4.17 -2.60
C ARG A 141 -11.35 4.37 -2.41
N MET A 142 -10.56 3.98 -3.39
CA MET A 142 -9.13 4.22 -3.41
C MET A 142 -8.80 5.72 -3.60
N ARG A 143 -7.62 6.12 -3.15
CA ARG A 143 -7.19 7.53 -3.15
C ARG A 143 -7.09 8.11 -4.56
N THR A 144 -6.50 7.36 -5.47
CA THR A 144 -6.36 7.69 -6.90
C THR A 144 -6.76 6.48 -7.73
N THR A 145 -6.73 6.59 -9.05
CA THR A 145 -6.87 5.43 -9.93
C THR A 145 -5.71 4.47 -9.66
N PRO A 146 -5.97 3.25 -9.19
CA PRO A 146 -4.91 2.33 -8.81
C PRO A 146 -4.22 1.67 -9.99
N SER A 147 -3.01 1.22 -9.79
CA SER A 147 -2.42 0.15 -10.58
C SER A 147 -2.92 -1.20 -10.09
N ALA A 148 -2.94 -2.20 -10.97
CA ALA A 148 -3.34 -3.55 -10.60
C ALA A 148 -2.21 -4.56 -10.85
N GLN A 149 -2.03 -5.45 -9.88
CA GLN A 149 -1.18 -6.64 -9.99
C GLN A 149 -2.03 -7.88 -9.82
N PHE A 150 -1.69 -8.97 -10.47
CA PHE A 150 -2.45 -10.20 -10.37
C PHE A 150 -1.58 -11.45 -10.56
N SER A 151 -2.10 -12.57 -10.10
CA SER A 151 -1.55 -13.90 -10.38
C SER A 151 -2.67 -14.92 -10.40
N GLY A 152 -2.59 -15.87 -11.32
CA GLY A 152 -3.47 -17.02 -11.37
C GLY A 152 -4.95 -16.68 -11.57
N LEU A 153 -5.28 -15.67 -12.34
CA LEU A 153 -6.66 -15.29 -12.63
C LEU A 153 -7.17 -15.93 -13.92
N ARG A 154 -8.48 -16.16 -13.94
CA ARG A 154 -9.20 -16.73 -15.07
C ARG A 154 -10.54 -16.02 -15.25
N ILE A 155 -10.96 -15.84 -16.49
CA ILE A 155 -12.32 -15.46 -16.84
C ILE A 155 -13.12 -16.72 -17.11
N ARG A 156 -14.29 -16.84 -16.48
CA ARG A 156 -15.23 -17.93 -16.70
C ARG A 156 -16.57 -17.38 -17.17
N GLY A 157 -17.10 -17.95 -18.25
CA GLY A 157 -18.46 -17.63 -18.71
C GLY A 157 -19.50 -18.14 -17.71
N MET A 158 -20.52 -17.32 -17.45
CA MET A 158 -21.61 -17.69 -16.55
C MET A 158 -22.61 -18.67 -17.20
N HIS A 159 -22.50 -18.95 -18.48
CA HIS A 159 -23.34 -19.93 -19.16
C HIS A 159 -22.84 -21.35 -18.89
N MET A 160 -23.65 -22.13 -18.24
CA MET A 160 -23.33 -23.40 -17.57
C MET A 160 -23.21 -24.62 -18.46
N SER A 161 -22.92 -24.55 -19.73
CA SER A 161 -22.77 -25.77 -20.57
C SER A 161 -21.41 -25.85 -21.24
N GLY A 162 -20.58 -26.74 -20.75
CA GLY A 162 -19.31 -27.16 -21.35
C GLY A 162 -18.06 -26.73 -20.59
N SER A 163 -17.10 -27.64 -20.54
CA SER A 163 -15.82 -27.51 -19.85
C SER A 163 -14.85 -26.49 -20.47
N ASN A 164 -15.23 -25.75 -21.51
CA ASN A 164 -14.36 -24.89 -22.31
C ASN A 164 -14.65 -23.39 -22.19
N ASN A 165 -15.42 -22.96 -21.20
CA ASN A 165 -15.79 -21.55 -21.03
C ASN A 165 -14.88 -20.78 -20.07
N SER A 166 -13.63 -21.17 -19.92
CA SER A 166 -12.69 -20.50 -19.05
C SER A 166 -11.38 -20.17 -19.77
N GLU A 167 -10.90 -18.96 -19.56
CA GLU A 167 -9.70 -18.42 -20.21
C GLU A 167 -8.79 -17.78 -19.17
N ASP A 168 -7.52 -18.13 -19.21
CA ASP A 168 -6.54 -17.53 -18.30
C ASP A 168 -6.29 -16.06 -18.69
N VAL A 169 -6.26 -15.21 -17.69
CA VAL A 169 -5.96 -13.78 -17.85
C VAL A 169 -4.47 -13.63 -18.13
N SER A 170 -4.13 -13.06 -19.27
CA SER A 170 -2.76 -12.81 -19.70
C SER A 170 -2.26 -11.42 -19.30
N SER A 171 -3.15 -10.42 -19.28
CA SER A 171 -2.83 -9.06 -18.85
C SER A 171 -4.07 -8.33 -18.37
N LEU A 172 -3.87 -7.31 -17.54
CA LEU A 172 -4.90 -6.33 -17.21
C LEU A 172 -4.66 -5.06 -18.01
N GLY A 173 -5.70 -4.58 -18.67
CA GLY A 173 -5.69 -3.30 -19.37
C GLY A 173 -5.88 -2.13 -18.41
N ALA A 174 -5.82 -0.91 -18.96
CA ALA A 174 -6.00 0.31 -18.20
C ALA A 174 -7.31 0.30 -17.40
N MET A 175 -7.26 0.86 -16.20
CA MET A 175 -8.44 1.11 -15.38
C MET A 175 -9.32 2.13 -16.09
N SER A 176 -10.45 1.69 -16.63
CA SER A 176 -11.32 2.54 -17.43
C SER A 176 -12.25 3.42 -16.60
N PHE A 177 -12.68 2.92 -15.43
CA PHE A 177 -13.63 3.61 -14.57
C PHE A 177 -13.35 3.28 -13.10
N SER A 178 -13.16 4.30 -12.30
CA SER A 178 -13.12 4.17 -10.84
C SER A 178 -14.26 4.96 -10.23
N TYR A 179 -15.44 4.35 -10.15
CA TYR A 179 -16.60 4.93 -9.53
C TYR A 179 -16.85 4.32 -8.16
N GLY A 180 -16.83 5.17 -7.14
CA GLY A 180 -17.17 4.75 -5.79
C GLY A 180 -16.23 3.65 -5.26
N ASN A 181 -16.83 2.53 -4.85
CA ASN A 181 -16.15 1.39 -4.25
C ASN A 181 -15.93 0.22 -5.23
N SER A 182 -15.75 0.50 -6.52
CA SER A 182 -15.44 -0.54 -7.50
C SER A 182 -14.36 -0.09 -8.46
N GLN A 183 -13.58 -1.04 -8.94
CA GLN A 183 -12.58 -0.83 -9.99
C GLN A 183 -12.99 -1.62 -11.22
N SER A 184 -13.08 -0.93 -12.36
CA SER A 184 -13.38 -1.55 -13.65
C SER A 184 -12.15 -1.51 -14.55
N PHE A 185 -11.83 -2.62 -15.14
CA PHE A 185 -10.66 -2.79 -16.01
C PHE A 185 -10.94 -3.81 -17.11
N THR A 186 -10.09 -3.83 -18.12
CA THR A 186 -10.08 -4.87 -19.13
C THR A 186 -9.23 -6.03 -18.67
N ALA A 187 -9.80 -7.22 -18.63
CA ALA A 187 -9.05 -8.46 -18.50
C ALA A 187 -8.85 -9.05 -19.91
N ASN A 188 -7.60 -9.12 -20.35
CA ASN A 188 -7.22 -9.71 -21.63
C ASN A 188 -6.89 -11.19 -21.45
N THR A 189 -7.25 -11.98 -22.45
CA THR A 189 -6.99 -13.42 -22.49
C THR A 189 -6.17 -13.79 -23.71
N SER A 190 -5.44 -14.92 -23.63
CA SER A 190 -4.64 -15.44 -24.74
C SER A 190 -5.44 -16.27 -25.73
N SER A 191 -6.66 -16.64 -25.38
CA SER A 191 -7.54 -17.47 -26.20
C SER A 191 -8.92 -16.82 -26.36
N ASN A 192 -9.67 -17.26 -27.35
CA ASN A 192 -11.03 -16.82 -27.60
C ASN A 192 -12.02 -17.94 -27.26
N GLN A 193 -12.47 -18.00 -26.03
CA GLN A 193 -13.52 -18.91 -25.59
C GLN A 193 -14.77 -18.10 -25.20
N GLY A 194 -15.92 -18.52 -25.69
CA GLY A 194 -17.18 -17.84 -25.42
C GLY A 194 -17.52 -16.68 -26.37
N GLY A 195 -18.77 -16.26 -26.37
CA GLY A 195 -19.31 -15.23 -27.25
C GLY A 195 -19.16 -13.80 -26.71
N ILE A 196 -19.03 -12.84 -27.62
CA ILE A 196 -19.16 -11.40 -27.29
C ILE A 196 -20.55 -11.15 -26.71
N GLY A 197 -20.63 -10.32 -25.67
CA GLY A 197 -21.87 -10.04 -24.92
C GLY A 197 -22.15 -11.03 -23.78
N GLN A 198 -21.38 -12.10 -23.66
CA GLN A 198 -21.56 -13.06 -22.59
C GLN A 198 -21.17 -12.49 -21.23
N ALA A 199 -22.01 -12.74 -20.21
CA ALA A 199 -21.68 -12.45 -18.83
C ALA A 199 -20.54 -13.37 -18.36
N VAL A 200 -19.57 -12.81 -17.65
CA VAL A 200 -18.40 -13.52 -17.15
C VAL A 200 -18.11 -13.21 -15.70
N VAL A 201 -17.42 -14.13 -15.05
CA VAL A 201 -16.88 -13.93 -13.69
C VAL A 201 -15.36 -14.02 -13.75
N LEU A 202 -14.70 -13.11 -13.05
CA LEU A 202 -13.28 -13.18 -12.78
C LEU A 202 -13.07 -14.10 -11.59
N THR A 203 -12.39 -15.20 -11.80
CA THR A 203 -12.18 -16.25 -10.79
C THR A 203 -10.70 -16.63 -10.75
N ASN A 204 -10.33 -17.45 -9.79
CA ASN A 204 -9.00 -18.04 -9.74
C ASN A 204 -8.84 -19.16 -10.78
N ASN A 205 -7.62 -19.33 -11.22
CA ASN A 205 -7.24 -20.52 -11.98
C ASN A 205 -7.17 -21.72 -11.02
N THR A 206 -7.95 -22.75 -11.28
CA THR A 206 -8.02 -23.96 -10.44
C THR A 206 -6.69 -24.69 -10.25
N SER A 207 -5.72 -24.44 -11.12
CA SER A 207 -4.37 -24.99 -11.02
C SER A 207 -3.47 -24.23 -10.03
N ASN A 208 -3.92 -23.09 -9.53
CA ASN A 208 -3.12 -22.21 -8.67
C ASN A 208 -3.91 -21.75 -7.45
N ASN A 209 -3.65 -22.38 -6.31
CA ASN A 209 -4.33 -22.09 -5.04
C ASN A 209 -3.90 -20.76 -4.41
N THR A 210 -3.00 -20.00 -5.04
CA THR A 210 -2.50 -18.70 -4.54
C THR A 210 -2.86 -17.56 -5.48
N SER A 211 -4.06 -17.59 -6.04
CA SER A 211 -4.54 -16.55 -6.95
C SER A 211 -4.86 -15.27 -6.19
N TYR A 212 -4.52 -14.14 -6.78
CA TYR A 212 -4.84 -12.83 -6.22
C TYR A 212 -5.02 -11.76 -7.29
N ILE A 213 -5.71 -10.70 -6.91
CA ILE A 213 -5.67 -9.40 -7.54
C ILE A 213 -5.40 -8.34 -6.45
N ALA A 214 -4.44 -7.48 -6.70
CA ALA A 214 -4.09 -6.39 -5.80
C ALA A 214 -4.22 -5.06 -6.54
N PHE A 215 -4.74 -4.07 -5.84
CA PHE A 215 -4.87 -2.70 -6.30
C PHE A 215 -4.02 -1.81 -5.41
N GLU A 216 -3.19 -1.00 -6.03
CA GLU A 216 -2.25 -0.11 -5.38
C GLU A 216 -2.47 1.31 -5.88
N SER A 217 -2.67 2.22 -4.95
CA SER A 217 -2.93 3.64 -5.19
C SER A 217 -1.94 4.48 -4.41
N GLU A 218 -0.66 4.09 -4.48
CA GLU A 218 0.39 4.86 -3.82
C GLU A 218 0.68 6.18 -4.52
N MET A 219 1.39 7.02 -3.79
CA MET A 219 1.76 8.38 -4.13
C MET A 219 2.85 8.43 -5.18
#